data_7d8e1a0a2c2122f39b76f68760fa02ac
#
_entry.id   7d8e1a0a2c2122f39b76f68760fa02ac
#
_cell.length_a   1.000
_cell.length_b   1.000
_cell.length_c   1.000
_cell.angle_alpha   90.00
_cell.angle_beta   90.00
_cell.angle_gamma   90.00
#
_symmetry.space_group_name_H-M   'P 1'
#
loop_
_entity.id
_entity.type
_entity.pdbx_description
1 polymer ?
#
loop_
_entity_poly.entity_id
_entity_poly.type
_entity_poly.pdbx_seq_one_letter_code
_entity_poly.pdbx_strand_id
1 'polypeptide(L)'
;MPGSGRSAGFPPRIPPMLAVPATEIPEPEPAWAAEFKWDGVRAVAYVSAGRLRLLSRSDRDMTGTYPELADLAAQAGTRSMVLDGEIAAFDSGRPSFAALQRRMHVGDPAPRLVAAVPVTYLVFDIMDLDGQPLTGEPYAQRRAILEAQPVTGPHVHVPPSFPGGGQAVLAVSVRDGLEGVVVKRLDSPYHPGRRSPAWLKIKNRRVLDVVVGGISPGRGHRAGQIGSLLVGIPGGRGLAYAGRVGTGFTQPELRALEGLLAPLRRDSPPFGSPVPPAQARNVTWVQPRLVIEVSYAEQTPDGMLRAAAYQGLRATWDEHGAGTLAARRAQHVRAAFLGPELVGTALLRAEDIGAALFRAELVGAAGLGAEHASIRLGLIRRLGIAGHVDLLRVAHSGSCPP
;
A
#
# COMPACT_ATOMS: atom_id res chain seq x y z
N MET A 1 20.69 32.11 38.17
CA MET A 1 20.65 30.65 38.24
C MET A 1 20.95 30.10 36.88
N PRO A 2 22.09 29.43 36.59
CA PRO A 2 22.33 28.82 35.31
C PRO A 2 21.41 27.59 35.14
N GLY A 3 20.67 27.55 34.05
CA GLY A 3 19.75 26.47 33.71
C GLY A 3 20.48 25.13 33.64
N SER A 4 19.93 24.14 34.31
CA SER A 4 20.37 22.75 34.28
C SER A 4 20.44 22.27 32.83
N GLY A 5 21.66 22.11 32.29
CA GLY A 5 21.91 21.48 31.01
C GLY A 5 21.28 20.09 30.99
N ARG A 6 20.14 19.94 30.33
CA ARG A 6 19.61 18.62 29.99
C ARG A 6 20.68 17.90 29.17
N SER A 7 21.13 16.77 29.66
CA SER A 7 22.03 15.86 29.00
C SER A 7 21.52 15.68 27.52
N ALA A 8 22.43 15.85 26.56
CA ALA A 8 22.16 15.76 25.11
C ALA A 8 21.84 14.31 24.64
N GLY A 9 20.96 13.63 25.34
CA GLY A 9 20.46 12.31 25.04
C GLY A 9 19.27 12.36 24.06
N PHE A 10 19.00 11.23 23.38
CA PHE A 10 17.75 11.08 22.62
C PHE A 10 16.53 11.08 23.57
N PRO A 11 15.34 11.51 23.08
CA PRO A 11 14.09 11.35 23.82
C PRO A 11 13.84 9.88 24.25
N PRO A 12 13.01 9.66 25.29
CA PRO A 12 12.63 8.32 25.70
C PRO A 12 12.04 7.52 24.54
N ARG A 13 12.28 6.22 24.56
CA ARG A 13 11.81 5.30 23.53
C ARG A 13 10.29 5.19 23.53
N ILE A 14 9.68 5.36 22.35
CA ILE A 14 8.24 5.25 22.11
C ILE A 14 8.01 4.12 21.09
N PRO A 15 7.44 2.97 21.50
CA PRO A 15 7.13 1.90 20.58
C PRO A 15 6.04 2.31 19.58
N PRO A 16 6.13 1.92 18.28
CA PRO A 16 5.15 2.32 17.28
C PRO A 16 3.76 1.71 17.51
N MET A 17 2.71 2.51 17.34
CA MET A 17 1.32 2.07 17.30
C MET A 17 1.05 1.21 16.08
N LEU A 18 0.16 0.21 16.20
CA LEU A 18 -0.16 -0.75 15.15
C LEU A 18 -1.60 -0.63 14.68
N ALA A 19 -1.82 -0.67 13.36
CA ALA A 19 -3.13 -0.66 12.76
C ALA A 19 -3.81 -2.05 12.82
N VAL A 20 -5.15 -2.04 12.96
CA VAL A 20 -6.02 -3.23 12.83
C VAL A 20 -6.32 -3.46 11.35
N PRO A 21 -6.32 -4.71 10.85
CA PRO A 21 -6.83 -5.01 9.52
C PRO A 21 -8.33 -4.70 9.42
N ALA A 22 -8.74 -4.08 8.31
CA ALA A 22 -10.14 -3.85 7.93
C ALA A 22 -10.34 -4.14 6.45
N THR A 23 -11.57 -4.33 6.03
CA THR A 23 -11.96 -4.62 4.64
C THR A 23 -12.58 -3.41 3.96
N GLU A 24 -13.09 -2.45 4.73
CA GLU A 24 -13.86 -1.31 4.27
C GLU A 24 -13.41 -0.03 4.99
N ILE A 25 -13.67 1.11 4.36
CA ILE A 25 -13.52 2.43 4.97
C ILE A 25 -14.59 2.58 6.06
N PRO A 26 -14.23 3.00 7.29
CA PRO A 26 -15.20 3.13 8.38
C PRO A 26 -16.11 4.35 8.21
N GLU A 27 -17.33 4.23 8.72
CA GLU A 27 -18.29 5.32 8.79
C GLU A 27 -18.37 5.95 10.22
N PRO A 28 -18.69 7.22 10.36
CA PRO A 28 -18.80 8.23 9.29
C PRO A 28 -17.42 8.62 8.75
N GLU A 29 -17.26 8.66 7.43
CA GLU A 29 -15.99 8.91 6.76
C GLU A 29 -15.31 10.23 7.19
N PRO A 30 -16.03 11.35 7.44
CA PRO A 30 -15.41 12.60 7.88
C PRO A 30 -14.70 12.52 9.24
N ALA A 31 -14.94 11.50 10.05
CA ALA A 31 -14.23 11.30 11.32
C ALA A 31 -12.83 10.70 11.15
N TRP A 32 -12.46 10.35 9.92
CA TRP A 32 -11.23 9.64 9.58
C TRP A 32 -10.42 10.40 8.54
N ALA A 33 -9.10 10.23 8.60
CA ALA A 33 -8.20 10.66 7.54
C ALA A 33 -7.55 9.45 6.89
N ALA A 34 -7.47 9.44 5.57
CA ALA A 34 -6.82 8.39 4.81
C ALA A 34 -5.40 8.79 4.41
N GLU A 35 -4.49 7.84 4.47
CA GLU A 35 -3.12 7.94 3.97
C GLU A 35 -2.82 6.72 3.11
N PHE A 36 -1.92 6.84 2.13
CA PHE A 36 -1.46 5.67 1.39
C PHE A 36 -0.70 4.72 2.31
N LYS A 37 -0.97 3.43 2.17
CA LYS A 37 -0.19 2.40 2.84
C LYS A 37 1.07 2.11 2.02
N TRP A 38 2.18 2.60 2.53
CA TRP A 38 3.49 2.41 1.91
C TRP A 38 4.01 0.99 2.19
N ASP A 39 4.62 0.40 1.18
CA ASP A 39 5.25 -0.92 1.28
C ASP A 39 6.75 -0.76 1.53
N GLY A 40 7.15 -0.90 2.80
CA GLY A 40 8.50 -0.62 3.24
C GLY A 40 8.83 -1.25 4.59
N VAL A 41 9.69 -0.57 5.33
CA VAL A 41 10.11 -0.93 6.70
C VAL A 41 9.77 0.20 7.66
N ARG A 42 8.94 -0.11 8.66
CA ARG A 42 8.60 0.83 9.72
C ARG A 42 9.84 1.29 10.47
N ALA A 43 9.98 2.59 10.62
CA ALA A 43 11.03 3.21 11.40
C ALA A 43 10.48 4.30 12.31
N VAL A 44 10.97 4.31 13.56
CA VAL A 44 10.82 5.44 14.47
C VAL A 44 12.15 6.20 14.47
N ALA A 45 12.09 7.47 14.05
CA ALA A 45 13.24 8.34 13.99
C ALA A 45 13.30 9.20 15.26
N TYR A 46 14.43 9.15 15.94
CA TYR A 46 14.76 10.01 17.07
C TYR A 46 15.79 11.03 16.58
N VAL A 47 15.40 12.28 16.59
CA VAL A 47 16.27 13.40 16.22
C VAL A 47 16.56 14.24 17.46
N SER A 48 17.81 14.51 17.75
CA SER A 48 18.21 15.36 18.85
C SER A 48 19.63 15.89 18.68
N ALA A 49 19.83 17.18 18.89
CA ALA A 49 21.13 17.84 18.84
C ALA A 49 21.96 17.49 17.58
N GLY A 50 21.32 17.56 16.39
CA GLY A 50 21.96 17.26 15.11
C GLY A 50 22.28 15.77 14.88
N ARG A 51 21.74 14.86 15.70
CA ARG A 51 21.94 13.42 15.58
C ARG A 51 20.64 12.73 15.26
N LEU A 52 20.73 11.67 14.43
CA LEU A 52 19.62 10.77 14.08
C LEU A 52 19.87 9.39 14.66
N ARG A 53 18.79 8.77 15.14
CA ARG A 53 18.73 7.35 15.45
C ARG A 53 17.45 6.77 14.89
N LEU A 54 17.55 5.68 14.12
CA LEU A 54 16.42 4.98 13.50
C LEU A 54 16.22 3.63 14.18
N LEU A 55 15.03 3.40 14.75
CA LEU A 55 14.66 2.13 15.35
C LEU A 55 13.56 1.44 14.53
N SER A 56 13.74 0.15 14.25
CA SER A 56 12.69 -0.68 13.63
C SER A 56 11.52 -0.90 14.60
N ARG A 57 10.43 -1.48 14.09
CA ARG A 57 9.29 -1.90 14.93
C ARG A 57 9.68 -2.83 16.09
N SER A 58 10.71 -3.65 15.91
CA SER A 58 11.26 -4.56 16.92
C SER A 58 12.49 -4.00 17.64
N ASP A 59 12.68 -2.68 17.57
CA ASP A 59 13.72 -1.92 18.28
C ASP A 59 15.16 -2.19 17.82
N ARG A 60 15.35 -2.83 16.69
CA ARG A 60 16.67 -2.95 16.09
C ARG A 60 17.10 -1.58 15.56
N ASP A 61 18.31 -1.16 15.91
CA ASP A 61 18.94 0.04 15.35
C ASP A 61 19.23 -0.18 13.85
N MET A 62 18.73 0.72 13.02
CA MET A 62 18.88 0.70 11.58
C MET A 62 19.61 1.94 11.04
N THR A 63 20.15 2.76 11.92
CA THR A 63 20.74 4.06 11.55
C THR A 63 21.85 3.89 10.50
N GLY A 64 22.75 2.94 10.70
CA GLY A 64 23.83 2.66 9.74
C GLY A 64 23.36 2.02 8.43
N THR A 65 22.16 1.41 8.40
CA THR A 65 21.59 0.83 7.18
C THR A 65 21.15 1.90 6.17
N TYR A 66 20.75 3.08 6.65
CA TYR A 66 20.19 4.17 5.83
C TYR A 66 20.91 5.50 6.07
N PRO A 67 22.20 5.60 5.73
CA PRO A 67 23.03 6.77 6.01
C PRO A 67 22.53 8.05 5.31
N GLU A 68 21.84 7.93 4.16
CA GLU A 68 21.24 9.05 3.44
C GLU A 68 20.13 9.78 4.23
N LEU A 69 19.56 9.15 5.25
CA LEU A 69 18.54 9.75 6.11
C LEU A 69 19.14 10.66 7.20
N ALA A 70 20.47 10.73 7.34
CA ALA A 70 21.15 11.62 8.30
C ALA A 70 20.81 13.11 8.06
N ASP A 71 20.45 13.49 6.83
CA ASP A 71 20.00 14.84 6.48
C ASP A 71 18.83 15.32 7.31
N LEU A 72 17.97 14.42 7.79
CA LEU A 72 16.86 14.74 8.69
C LEU A 72 17.33 15.43 9.97
N ALA A 73 18.45 14.99 10.53
CA ALA A 73 19.02 15.60 11.74
C ALA A 73 19.57 17.00 11.45
N ALA A 74 20.18 17.22 10.29
CA ALA A 74 20.65 18.54 9.87
C ALA A 74 19.49 19.52 9.66
N GLN A 75 18.40 19.07 9.06
CA GLN A 75 17.20 19.88 8.83
C GLN A 75 16.46 20.25 10.12
N ALA A 76 16.43 19.34 11.08
CA ALA A 76 15.83 19.60 12.38
C ALA A 76 16.57 20.69 13.19
N GLY A 77 17.84 20.95 12.87
CA GLY A 77 18.67 21.92 13.57
C GLY A 77 18.82 21.59 15.05
N THR A 78 18.40 22.49 15.93
CA THR A 78 18.45 22.31 17.38
C THR A 78 17.24 21.58 17.96
N ARG A 79 16.21 21.31 17.15
CA ARG A 79 14.99 20.65 17.61
C ARG A 79 15.21 19.19 17.97
N SER A 80 14.40 18.73 18.91
CA SER A 80 14.31 17.32 19.28
C SER A 80 12.94 16.78 18.86
N MET A 81 12.93 15.66 18.11
CA MET A 81 11.69 15.07 17.59
C MET A 81 11.72 13.55 17.67
N VAL A 82 10.55 12.96 17.91
CA VAL A 82 10.31 11.53 17.71
C VAL A 82 9.25 11.39 16.61
N LEU A 83 9.66 10.85 15.48
CA LEU A 83 8.85 10.73 14.25
C LEU A 83 8.56 9.27 13.95
N ASP A 84 7.35 9.00 13.47
CA ASP A 84 6.91 7.67 13.04
C ASP A 84 6.70 7.65 11.54
N GLY A 85 7.29 6.68 10.84
CA GLY A 85 7.25 6.64 9.38
C GLY A 85 7.58 5.28 8.80
N GLU A 86 7.59 5.21 7.49
CA GLU A 86 7.97 4.05 6.70
C GLU A 86 9.17 4.38 5.82
N ILE A 87 10.21 3.55 5.82
CA ILE A 87 11.32 3.64 4.87
C ILE A 87 10.96 2.81 3.66
N ALA A 88 10.87 3.43 2.49
CA ALA A 88 10.55 2.78 1.23
C ALA A 88 11.64 3.04 0.18
N ALA A 89 11.85 2.06 -0.71
CA ALA A 89 12.58 2.23 -1.95
C ALA A 89 11.59 2.32 -3.12
N PHE A 90 11.98 3.00 -4.19
CA PHE A 90 11.14 3.17 -5.38
C PHE A 90 11.84 2.59 -6.60
N ASP A 91 11.07 1.91 -7.43
CA ASP A 91 11.48 1.46 -8.76
C ASP A 91 10.52 2.03 -9.79
N SER A 92 11.06 2.76 -10.77
CA SER A 92 10.25 3.40 -11.81
C SER A 92 9.09 4.26 -11.25
N GLY A 93 9.35 4.97 -10.13
CA GLY A 93 8.39 5.84 -9.46
C GLY A 93 7.35 5.12 -8.58
N ARG A 94 7.43 3.79 -8.42
CA ARG A 94 6.52 3.00 -7.58
C ARG A 94 7.24 2.41 -6.37
N PRO A 95 6.58 2.34 -5.19
CA PRO A 95 7.16 1.64 -4.05
C PRO A 95 7.51 0.19 -4.39
N SER A 96 8.73 -0.23 -4.05
CA SER A 96 9.24 -1.58 -4.34
C SER A 96 9.92 -2.18 -3.13
N PHE A 97 9.21 -3.06 -2.44
CA PHE A 97 9.77 -3.81 -1.32
C PHE A 97 10.91 -4.74 -1.78
N ALA A 98 10.82 -5.29 -3.00
CA ALA A 98 11.87 -6.12 -3.57
C ALA A 98 13.19 -5.33 -3.77
N ALA A 99 13.11 -4.06 -4.17
CA ALA A 99 14.28 -3.19 -4.23
C ALA A 99 14.84 -2.93 -2.82
N LEU A 100 13.96 -2.61 -1.85
CA LEU A 100 14.33 -2.34 -0.47
C LEU A 100 15.00 -3.54 0.21
N GLN A 101 14.56 -4.77 -0.07
CA GLN A 101 15.15 -6.00 0.48
C GLN A 101 16.65 -6.13 0.23
N ARG A 102 17.16 -5.55 -0.86
CA ARG A 102 18.60 -5.54 -1.17
C ARG A 102 19.43 -4.72 -0.16
N ARG A 103 18.77 -3.86 0.62
CA ARG A 103 19.35 -2.96 1.64
C ARG A 103 19.05 -3.35 3.08
N MET A 104 17.86 -3.88 3.37
CA MET A 104 17.28 -4.08 4.72
C MET A 104 18.18 -4.74 5.76
N HIS A 105 19.17 -5.53 5.32
CA HIS A 105 20.03 -6.31 6.21
C HIS A 105 21.50 -5.92 6.13
N VAL A 106 21.81 -4.84 5.40
CA VAL A 106 23.18 -4.34 5.23
C VAL A 106 23.41 -3.23 6.26
N GLY A 107 24.17 -3.52 7.31
CA GLY A 107 24.38 -2.58 8.43
C GLY A 107 25.23 -1.35 8.08
N ASP A 108 26.11 -1.49 7.08
CA ASP A 108 26.97 -0.41 6.55
C ASP A 108 27.06 -0.57 5.03
N PRO A 109 26.10 -0.04 4.28
CA PRO A 109 26.04 -0.21 2.85
C PRO A 109 27.13 0.62 2.13
N ALA A 110 27.84 -0.02 1.21
CA ALA A 110 28.78 0.70 0.36
C ALA A 110 28.08 1.82 -0.45
N PRO A 111 28.71 2.96 -0.73
CA PRO A 111 28.11 4.09 -1.43
C PRO A 111 27.43 3.72 -2.76
N ARG A 112 28.00 2.77 -3.51
CA ARG A 112 27.41 2.23 -4.74
C ARG A 112 26.06 1.57 -4.52
N LEU A 113 25.84 0.91 -3.37
CA LEU A 113 24.57 0.28 -3.03
C LEU A 113 23.54 1.33 -2.61
N VAL A 114 23.96 2.36 -1.86
CA VAL A 114 23.10 3.51 -1.51
C VAL A 114 22.59 4.19 -2.76
N ALA A 115 23.49 4.48 -3.72
CA ALA A 115 23.14 5.10 -5.00
C ALA A 115 22.25 4.21 -5.89
N ALA A 116 22.46 2.89 -5.88
CA ALA A 116 21.69 1.95 -6.71
C ALA A 116 20.27 1.66 -6.14
N VAL A 117 20.08 1.81 -4.84
CA VAL A 117 18.78 1.61 -4.14
C VAL A 117 18.58 2.76 -3.17
N PRO A 118 18.31 3.97 -3.64
CA PRO A 118 18.01 5.09 -2.76
C PRO A 118 16.69 4.82 -2.01
N VAL A 119 16.63 5.26 -0.76
CA VAL A 119 15.42 5.14 0.05
C VAL A 119 14.85 6.50 0.40
N THR A 120 13.56 6.51 0.72
CA THR A 120 12.85 7.68 1.23
C THR A 120 12.18 7.33 2.54
N TYR A 121 12.32 8.17 3.55
CA TYR A 121 11.59 8.07 4.80
C TYR A 121 10.30 8.88 4.70
N LEU A 122 9.18 8.19 4.74
CA LEU A 122 7.83 8.72 4.61
C LEU A 122 7.24 8.88 6.01
N VAL A 123 7.30 10.08 6.54
CA VAL A 123 6.90 10.41 7.92
C VAL A 123 5.40 10.68 7.94
N PHE A 124 4.66 10.00 8.79
CA PHE A 124 3.20 10.12 8.86
C PHE A 124 2.65 10.40 10.28
N ASP A 125 3.51 10.45 11.31
CA ASP A 125 3.10 10.87 12.66
C ASP A 125 4.28 11.46 13.43
N ILE A 126 3.98 12.27 14.46
CA ILE A 126 4.96 12.82 15.41
C ILE A 126 4.50 12.51 16.82
N MET A 127 5.43 12.02 17.64
CA MET A 127 5.14 11.53 18.98
C MET A 127 5.73 12.38 20.12
N ASP A 128 6.74 13.17 19.79
CA ASP A 128 7.40 14.10 20.73
C ASP A 128 7.99 15.26 19.94
N LEU A 129 7.91 16.45 20.49
CA LEU A 129 8.54 17.66 19.96
C LEU A 129 9.18 18.45 21.10
N ASP A 130 10.49 18.66 21.03
CA ASP A 130 11.29 19.43 22.01
C ASP A 130 11.07 18.95 23.47
N GLY A 131 10.88 17.64 23.66
CA GLY A 131 10.64 17.00 24.93
C GLY A 131 9.19 17.13 25.45
N GLN A 132 8.28 17.62 24.61
CA GLN A 132 6.85 17.64 24.90
C GLN A 132 6.20 16.41 24.25
N PRO A 133 5.65 15.47 25.06
CA PRO A 133 4.97 14.30 24.54
C PRO A 133 3.69 14.68 23.80
N LEU A 134 3.54 14.22 22.58
CA LEU A 134 2.35 14.44 21.72
C LEU A 134 1.43 13.22 21.64
N THR A 135 1.80 12.10 22.25
CA THR A 135 1.03 10.85 22.15
C THR A 135 -0.39 10.93 22.72
N GLY A 136 -0.64 11.87 23.65
CA GLY A 136 -1.97 12.14 24.19
C GLY A 136 -2.86 13.00 23.29
N GLU A 137 -2.27 13.71 22.33
CA GLU A 137 -3.00 14.62 21.46
C GLU A 137 -3.80 13.87 20.39
N PRO A 138 -4.93 14.45 19.91
CA PRO A 138 -5.66 13.94 18.75
C PRO A 138 -4.77 13.81 17.51
N TYR A 139 -5.02 12.80 16.65
CA TYR A 139 -4.27 12.62 15.41
C TYR A 139 -4.28 13.89 14.53
N ALA A 140 -5.43 14.57 14.42
CA ALA A 140 -5.51 15.82 13.65
C ALA A 140 -4.54 16.90 14.13
N GLN A 141 -4.35 17.01 15.44
CA GLN A 141 -3.42 17.99 16.03
C GLN A 141 -1.95 17.54 15.82
N ARG A 142 -1.64 16.26 16.04
CA ARG A 142 -0.29 15.74 15.78
C ARG A 142 0.10 15.91 14.31
N ARG A 143 -0.86 15.68 13.41
CA ARG A 143 -0.66 15.86 11.97
C ARG A 143 -0.36 17.32 11.61
N ALA A 144 -1.12 18.26 12.12
CA ALA A 144 -0.86 19.69 11.90
C ALA A 144 0.51 20.12 12.46
N ILE A 145 0.89 19.59 13.64
CA ILE A 145 2.21 19.85 14.22
C ILE A 145 3.31 19.27 13.32
N LEU A 146 3.17 18.05 12.81
CA LEU A 146 4.13 17.42 11.91
C LEU A 146 4.31 18.22 10.61
N GLU A 147 3.23 18.65 9.99
CA GLU A 147 3.25 19.43 8.74
C GLU A 147 3.91 20.80 8.89
N ALA A 148 3.91 21.35 10.11
CA ALA A 148 4.58 22.59 10.43
C ALA A 148 6.09 22.43 10.69
N GLN A 149 6.62 21.19 10.78
CA GLN A 149 8.04 20.95 11.00
C GLN A 149 8.82 20.97 9.68
N PRO A 150 10.13 21.32 9.71
CA PRO A 150 11.00 21.28 8.53
C PRO A 150 11.43 19.83 8.19
N VAL A 151 10.45 18.91 8.14
CA VAL A 151 10.66 17.49 7.82
C VAL A 151 10.52 17.33 6.30
N THR A 152 11.53 17.79 5.55
CA THR A 152 11.55 17.71 4.09
C THR A 152 12.97 17.55 3.60
N GLY A 153 13.18 16.92 2.44
CA GLY A 153 14.51 16.74 1.85
C GLY A 153 14.49 15.72 0.71
N PRO A 154 15.63 15.44 0.11
CA PRO A 154 15.70 14.49 -0.99
C PRO A 154 15.31 13.06 -0.60
N HIS A 155 15.48 12.71 0.68
CA HIS A 155 15.23 11.38 1.21
C HIS A 155 14.18 11.35 2.34
N VAL A 156 13.53 12.48 2.66
CA VAL A 156 12.54 12.58 3.73
C VAL A 156 11.33 13.37 3.26
N HIS A 157 10.13 12.81 3.41
CA HIS A 157 8.88 13.47 3.04
C HIS A 157 7.79 13.22 4.07
N VAL A 158 6.89 14.17 4.23
CA VAL A 158 5.61 14.01 4.91
C VAL A 158 4.53 13.84 3.84
N PRO A 159 4.09 12.59 3.56
CA PRO A 159 3.05 12.35 2.56
C PRO A 159 1.73 13.00 2.96
N PRO A 160 0.85 13.36 2.02
CA PRO A 160 -0.43 13.97 2.32
C PRO A 160 -1.33 13.03 3.14
N SER A 161 -2.15 13.63 4.02
CA SER A 161 -3.26 12.99 4.72
C SER A 161 -4.56 13.62 4.22
N PHE A 162 -5.61 12.80 4.04
CA PHE A 162 -6.86 13.20 3.40
C PHE A 162 -8.04 12.99 4.35
N PRO A 163 -8.42 14.01 5.16
CA PRO A 163 -9.61 13.92 6.01
C PRO A 163 -10.89 13.75 5.17
N GLY A 164 -11.73 12.78 5.53
CA GLY A 164 -12.99 12.48 4.82
C GLY A 164 -12.80 11.94 3.39
N GLY A 165 -11.57 11.58 2.99
CA GLY A 165 -11.27 11.15 1.63
C GLY A 165 -11.00 9.65 1.48
N GLY A 166 -11.47 8.82 2.39
CA GLY A 166 -11.12 7.41 2.49
C GLY A 166 -11.39 6.62 1.21
N GLN A 167 -12.59 6.70 0.65
CA GLN A 167 -12.98 5.99 -0.56
C GLN A 167 -12.20 6.48 -1.79
N ALA A 168 -12.01 7.80 -1.93
CA ALA A 168 -11.27 8.38 -3.04
C ALA A 168 -9.79 7.96 -3.02
N VAL A 169 -9.14 8.01 -1.84
CA VAL A 169 -7.74 7.59 -1.68
C VAL A 169 -7.57 6.09 -1.91
N LEU A 170 -8.53 5.27 -1.46
CA LEU A 170 -8.54 3.83 -1.72
C LEU A 170 -8.62 3.55 -3.23
N ALA A 171 -9.52 4.24 -3.95
CA ALA A 171 -9.64 4.09 -5.41
C ALA A 171 -8.34 4.49 -6.14
N VAL A 172 -7.70 5.58 -5.74
CA VAL A 172 -6.39 5.99 -6.26
C VAL A 172 -5.33 4.95 -5.96
N SER A 173 -5.30 4.40 -4.74
CA SER A 173 -4.31 3.38 -4.36
C SER A 173 -4.44 2.10 -5.19
N VAL A 174 -5.67 1.71 -5.57
CA VAL A 174 -5.93 0.58 -6.49
C VAL A 174 -5.42 0.90 -7.90
N ARG A 175 -5.78 2.08 -8.43
CA ARG A 175 -5.38 2.52 -9.78
C ARG A 175 -3.86 2.54 -9.94
N ASP A 176 -3.15 3.07 -8.93
CA ASP A 176 -1.71 3.27 -8.98
C ASP A 176 -0.92 2.04 -8.50
N GLY A 177 -1.62 0.95 -8.13
CA GLY A 177 -1.01 -0.32 -7.74
C GLY A 177 -0.29 -0.26 -6.39
N LEU A 178 -0.70 0.64 -5.49
CA LEU A 178 -0.17 0.74 -4.13
C LEU A 178 -0.71 -0.39 -3.25
N GLU A 179 -0.13 -0.59 -2.05
CA GLU A 179 -0.51 -1.69 -1.14
C GLU A 179 -1.93 -1.51 -0.54
N GLY A 180 -2.44 -0.28 -0.52
CA GLY A 180 -3.73 0.06 0.06
C GLY A 180 -3.70 1.40 0.77
N VAL A 181 -4.52 1.53 1.82
CA VAL A 181 -4.58 2.74 2.65
C VAL A 181 -4.52 2.41 4.14
N VAL A 182 -4.10 3.38 4.94
CA VAL A 182 -4.28 3.41 6.38
C VAL A 182 -5.23 4.55 6.69
N VAL A 183 -6.36 4.27 7.34
CA VAL A 183 -7.26 5.31 7.84
C VAL A 183 -7.07 5.48 9.33
N LYS A 184 -6.96 6.73 9.75
CA LYS A 184 -6.67 7.14 11.12
C LYS A 184 -7.80 8.01 11.64
N ARG A 185 -8.32 7.67 12.81
CA ARG A 185 -9.38 8.44 13.45
C ARG A 185 -8.86 9.79 13.92
N LEU A 186 -9.49 10.88 13.47
CA LEU A 186 -9.00 12.26 13.63
C LEU A 186 -8.86 12.68 15.11
N ASP A 187 -9.79 12.24 15.98
CA ASP A 187 -9.82 12.57 17.41
C ASP A 187 -9.01 11.60 18.29
N SER A 188 -8.30 10.64 17.70
CA SER A 188 -7.65 9.58 18.48
C SER A 188 -6.26 9.97 18.97
N PRO A 189 -5.90 9.58 20.22
CA PRO A 189 -4.53 9.61 20.69
C PRO A 189 -3.67 8.55 19.97
N TYR A 190 -2.36 8.69 20.10
CA TYR A 190 -1.40 7.66 19.70
C TYR A 190 -1.25 6.66 20.85
N HIS A 191 -1.41 5.36 20.58
CA HIS A 191 -1.30 4.28 21.57
C HIS A 191 0.03 3.53 21.41
N PRO A 192 1.12 3.95 22.09
CA PRO A 192 2.44 3.36 21.92
C PRO A 192 2.44 1.85 22.16
N GLY A 193 3.04 1.08 21.21
CA GLY A 193 3.20 -0.36 21.31
C GLY A 193 1.90 -1.18 21.16
N ARG A 194 0.75 -0.54 21.04
CA ARG A 194 -0.55 -1.21 21.00
C ARG A 194 -1.11 -1.28 19.57
N ARG A 195 -1.87 -2.36 19.32
CA ARG A 195 -2.76 -2.43 18.17
C ARG A 195 -4.07 -1.75 18.53
N SER A 196 -4.48 -0.75 17.74
CA SER A 196 -5.67 0.05 18.06
C SER A 196 -6.61 0.15 16.86
N PRO A 197 -7.93 0.05 17.08
CA PRO A 197 -8.94 0.28 16.04
C PRO A 197 -9.02 1.75 15.59
N ALA A 198 -8.35 2.67 16.27
CA ALA A 198 -8.20 4.05 15.81
C ALA A 198 -7.33 4.18 14.54
N TRP A 199 -6.56 3.14 14.19
CA TRP A 199 -5.87 3.01 12.92
C TRP A 199 -6.31 1.73 12.23
N LEU A 200 -6.87 1.84 11.03
CA LEU A 200 -7.30 0.71 10.23
C LEU A 200 -6.47 0.65 8.94
N LYS A 201 -5.97 -0.53 8.61
CA LYS A 201 -5.29 -0.78 7.33
C LYS A 201 -6.19 -1.57 6.40
N ILE A 202 -6.48 -0.99 5.25
CA ILE A 202 -7.26 -1.61 4.17
C ILE A 202 -6.28 -1.87 3.03
N LYS A 203 -6.06 -3.16 2.75
CA LYS A 203 -5.16 -3.58 1.67
C LYS A 203 -5.92 -3.72 0.37
N ASN A 204 -5.33 -3.26 -0.71
CA ASN A 204 -5.82 -3.55 -2.05
C ASN A 204 -5.72 -5.05 -2.29
N ARG A 205 -6.85 -5.68 -2.55
CA ARG A 205 -6.89 -7.06 -2.98
C ARG A 205 -6.87 -7.08 -4.50
N ARG A 206 -5.82 -7.61 -5.09
CA ARG A 206 -5.82 -7.98 -6.50
C ARG A 206 -6.68 -9.22 -6.64
N VAL A 207 -7.58 -9.23 -7.58
CA VAL A 207 -8.39 -10.41 -7.92
C VAL A 207 -8.01 -10.91 -9.30
N LEU A 208 -8.06 -12.21 -9.48
CA LEU A 208 -7.75 -12.87 -10.74
C LEU A 208 -8.61 -14.11 -10.89
N ASP A 209 -9.12 -14.32 -12.09
CA ASP A 209 -9.73 -15.58 -12.45
C ASP A 209 -8.64 -16.59 -12.81
N VAL A 210 -8.67 -17.73 -12.14
CA VAL A 210 -7.69 -18.82 -12.32
C VAL A 210 -8.41 -20.14 -12.56
N VAL A 211 -7.76 -21.03 -13.27
CA VAL A 211 -8.31 -22.34 -13.63
C VAL A 211 -7.80 -23.40 -12.62
N VAL A 212 -8.72 -24.21 -12.11
CA VAL A 212 -8.37 -25.30 -11.20
C VAL A 212 -7.79 -26.47 -12.00
N GLY A 213 -6.60 -26.93 -11.61
CA GLY A 213 -5.91 -28.06 -12.24
C GLY A 213 -5.58 -29.22 -11.29
N GLY A 214 -5.82 -29.04 -9.98
CA GLY A 214 -5.56 -30.12 -9.02
C GLY A 214 -6.15 -29.84 -7.64
N ILE A 215 -6.31 -30.92 -6.87
CA ILE A 215 -6.81 -30.93 -5.50
C ILE A 215 -5.74 -31.53 -4.59
N SER A 216 -5.34 -30.81 -3.57
CA SER A 216 -4.52 -31.35 -2.48
C SER A 216 -5.40 -31.67 -1.27
N PRO A 217 -5.26 -32.85 -0.66
CA PRO A 217 -6.09 -33.24 0.48
C PRO A 217 -5.82 -32.37 1.71
N GLY A 218 -6.87 -32.17 2.49
CA GLY A 218 -6.79 -31.48 3.78
C GLY A 218 -6.11 -32.32 4.84
N ARG A 219 -5.65 -31.65 5.90
CA ARG A 219 -5.05 -32.27 7.10
C ARG A 219 -5.76 -31.79 8.35
N GLY A 220 -5.63 -32.57 9.44
CA GLY A 220 -6.26 -32.20 10.73
C GLY A 220 -7.77 -32.13 10.61
N HIS A 221 -8.37 -31.02 10.99
CA HIS A 221 -9.83 -30.83 10.94
C HIS A 221 -10.44 -30.85 9.53
N ARG A 222 -9.60 -30.76 8.47
CA ARG A 222 -10.03 -30.89 7.06
C ARG A 222 -9.66 -32.24 6.45
N ALA A 223 -9.30 -33.24 7.26
CA ALA A 223 -9.00 -34.57 6.74
C ALA A 223 -10.23 -35.11 5.97
N GLY A 224 -9.99 -35.68 4.77
CA GLY A 224 -11.07 -36.17 3.89
C GLY A 224 -11.78 -35.07 3.04
N GLN A 225 -11.36 -33.82 3.15
CA GLN A 225 -11.87 -32.70 2.36
C GLN A 225 -10.78 -32.06 1.52
N ILE A 226 -11.16 -31.08 0.68
CA ILE A 226 -10.21 -30.24 -0.05
C ILE A 226 -9.37 -29.42 0.95
N GLY A 227 -8.05 -29.64 0.96
CA GLY A 227 -7.11 -28.84 1.72
C GLY A 227 -6.69 -27.56 0.98
N SER A 228 -6.39 -27.71 -0.33
CA SER A 228 -6.13 -26.58 -1.23
C SER A 228 -6.36 -27.00 -2.68
N LEU A 229 -6.61 -26.00 -3.55
CA LEU A 229 -6.68 -26.16 -5.00
C LEU A 229 -5.34 -25.72 -5.61
N LEU A 230 -4.83 -26.51 -6.58
CA LEU A 230 -3.74 -26.08 -7.43
C LEU A 230 -4.33 -25.38 -8.64
N VAL A 231 -3.84 -24.17 -8.91
CA VAL A 231 -4.43 -23.29 -9.91
C VAL A 231 -3.42 -22.85 -10.95
N GLY A 232 -3.92 -22.50 -12.12
CA GLY A 232 -3.12 -21.95 -13.19
C GLY A 232 -3.75 -20.77 -13.87
N ILE A 233 -2.93 -20.01 -14.57
CA ILE A 233 -3.31 -18.86 -15.37
C ILE A 233 -3.17 -19.26 -16.86
N PRO A 234 -4.22 -19.07 -17.68
CA PRO A 234 -4.14 -19.31 -19.11
C PRO A 234 -3.09 -18.42 -19.78
N GLY A 235 -2.28 -18.99 -20.66
CA GLY A 235 -1.23 -18.29 -21.41
C GLY A 235 -0.99 -18.90 -22.78
N GLY A 236 -0.11 -18.33 -23.59
CA GLY A 236 0.15 -18.73 -24.96
C GLY A 236 0.66 -20.18 -25.16
N ARG A 237 1.11 -20.85 -24.11
CA ARG A 237 1.51 -22.27 -24.11
C ARG A 237 0.61 -23.15 -23.24
N GLY A 238 -0.66 -22.81 -23.10
CA GLY A 238 -1.61 -23.52 -22.23
C GLY A 238 -1.72 -22.94 -20.83
N LEU A 239 -2.00 -23.78 -19.84
CA LEU A 239 -2.23 -23.37 -18.47
C LEU A 239 -0.90 -23.30 -17.68
N ALA A 240 -0.42 -22.10 -17.33
CA ALA A 240 0.77 -21.93 -16.50
C ALA A 240 0.41 -22.13 -15.03
N TYR A 241 1.16 -22.97 -14.31
CA TYR A 241 0.97 -23.16 -12.86
C TYR A 241 1.20 -21.85 -12.11
N ALA A 242 0.26 -21.47 -11.24
CA ALA A 242 0.27 -20.19 -10.53
C ALA A 242 0.22 -20.34 -9.00
N GLY A 243 0.25 -21.58 -8.47
CA GLY A 243 0.32 -21.80 -7.03
C GLY A 243 -0.88 -22.54 -6.45
N ARG A 244 -1.04 -22.38 -5.12
CA ARG A 244 -2.07 -23.08 -4.33
C ARG A 244 -3.00 -22.09 -3.64
N VAL A 245 -4.29 -22.41 -3.62
CA VAL A 245 -5.34 -21.67 -2.91
C VAL A 245 -5.85 -22.56 -1.78
N GLY A 246 -5.53 -22.23 -0.53
CA GLY A 246 -5.85 -23.05 0.64
C GLY A 246 -6.78 -22.36 1.66
N THR A 247 -7.17 -21.12 1.39
CA THR A 247 -7.99 -20.29 2.29
C THR A 247 -9.12 -19.59 1.53
N GLY A 248 -10.07 -19.00 2.25
CA GLY A 248 -11.20 -18.26 1.68
C GLY A 248 -12.44 -19.11 1.44
N PHE A 249 -12.40 -20.43 1.67
CA PHE A 249 -13.53 -21.32 1.46
C PHE A 249 -14.42 -21.40 2.71
N THR A 250 -15.72 -21.39 2.51
CA THR A 250 -16.70 -21.86 3.49
C THR A 250 -16.93 -23.37 3.36
N GLN A 251 -17.52 -24.01 4.37
CA GLN A 251 -17.81 -25.45 4.33
C GLN A 251 -18.80 -25.84 3.21
N PRO A 252 -19.88 -25.06 2.94
CA PRO A 252 -20.74 -25.32 1.78
C PRO A 252 -20.00 -25.26 0.44
N GLU A 253 -19.11 -24.27 0.27
CA GLU A 253 -18.33 -24.12 -0.96
C GLU A 253 -17.34 -25.26 -1.17
N LEU A 254 -16.67 -25.74 -0.13
CA LEU A 254 -15.80 -26.91 -0.22
C LEU A 254 -16.56 -28.13 -0.72
N ARG A 255 -17.76 -28.40 -0.18
CA ARG A 255 -18.62 -29.52 -0.64
C ARG A 255 -19.07 -29.35 -2.09
N ALA A 256 -19.46 -28.14 -2.48
CA ALA A 256 -19.86 -27.84 -3.86
C ALA A 256 -18.70 -28.04 -4.84
N LEU A 257 -17.51 -27.53 -4.52
CA LEU A 257 -16.30 -27.69 -5.32
C LEU A 257 -15.89 -29.17 -5.44
N GLU A 258 -16.03 -29.95 -4.36
CA GLU A 258 -15.72 -31.37 -4.36
C GLU A 258 -16.64 -32.15 -5.33
N GLY A 259 -17.95 -31.86 -5.32
CA GLY A 259 -18.92 -32.40 -6.26
C GLY A 259 -18.63 -32.04 -7.71
N LEU A 260 -18.25 -30.78 -7.97
CA LEU A 260 -17.93 -30.30 -9.32
C LEU A 260 -16.59 -30.87 -9.86
N LEU A 261 -15.59 -31.10 -8.99
CA LEU A 261 -14.27 -31.55 -9.38
C LEU A 261 -14.15 -33.08 -9.46
N ALA A 262 -15.01 -33.84 -8.75
CA ALA A 262 -14.99 -35.30 -8.74
C ALA A 262 -15.06 -35.94 -10.13
N PRO A 263 -15.97 -35.52 -11.06
CA PRO A 263 -16.05 -36.09 -12.41
C PRO A 263 -14.91 -35.63 -13.32
N LEU A 264 -14.10 -34.65 -12.93
CA LEU A 264 -13.03 -34.08 -13.73
C LEU A 264 -11.65 -34.68 -13.45
N ARG A 265 -11.55 -35.75 -12.68
CA ARG A 265 -10.27 -36.39 -12.33
C ARG A 265 -9.51 -36.84 -13.58
N ARG A 266 -8.16 -36.71 -13.52
CA ARG A 266 -7.23 -37.15 -14.55
C ARG A 266 -5.92 -37.62 -13.92
N ASP A 267 -5.11 -38.39 -14.66
CA ASP A 267 -3.91 -39.03 -14.15
C ASP A 267 -2.65 -38.15 -14.17
N SER A 268 -2.66 -37.06 -14.92
CA SER A 268 -1.50 -36.19 -15.12
C SER A 268 -1.82 -34.71 -14.89
N PRO A 269 -0.82 -33.88 -14.53
CA PRO A 269 -1.00 -32.43 -14.39
C PRO A 269 -1.53 -31.81 -15.69
N PRO A 270 -2.48 -30.86 -15.60
CA PRO A 270 -2.95 -30.09 -16.76
C PRO A 270 -2.08 -28.89 -17.11
N PHE A 271 -1.03 -28.61 -16.32
CA PHE A 271 -0.22 -27.42 -16.49
C PHE A 271 0.86 -27.60 -17.54
N GLY A 272 1.04 -26.60 -18.40
CA GLY A 272 2.12 -26.52 -19.38
C GLY A 272 3.46 -26.08 -18.79
N SER A 273 3.48 -25.65 -17.51
CA SER A 273 4.68 -25.35 -16.75
C SER A 273 4.88 -26.35 -15.60
N PRO A 274 6.13 -26.58 -15.15
CA PRO A 274 6.41 -27.53 -14.06
C PRO A 274 5.73 -27.15 -12.76
N VAL A 275 5.13 -28.14 -12.08
CA VAL A 275 4.68 -27.98 -10.68
C VAL A 275 5.81 -28.41 -9.75
N PRO A 276 6.21 -27.61 -8.76
CA PRO A 276 7.26 -27.97 -7.82
C PRO A 276 6.98 -29.34 -7.17
N PRO A 277 7.95 -30.29 -7.08
CA PRO A 277 7.72 -31.65 -6.58
C PRO A 277 7.08 -31.72 -5.19
N ALA A 278 7.45 -30.77 -4.30
CA ALA A 278 6.86 -30.67 -2.97
C ALA A 278 5.36 -30.32 -3.00
N GLN A 279 4.91 -29.62 -4.04
CA GLN A 279 3.52 -29.21 -4.22
C GLN A 279 2.70 -30.22 -5.04
N ALA A 280 3.34 -31.09 -5.80
CA ALA A 280 2.70 -32.15 -6.58
C ALA A 280 2.37 -33.41 -5.76
N ARG A 281 2.89 -33.54 -4.52
CA ARG A 281 2.68 -34.71 -3.67
C ARG A 281 1.22 -34.86 -3.26
N ASN A 282 0.66 -36.06 -3.43
CA ASN A 282 -0.70 -36.45 -3.04
C ASN A 282 -1.78 -35.56 -3.68
N VAL A 283 -1.53 -35.01 -4.88
CA VAL A 283 -2.49 -34.22 -5.62
C VAL A 283 -3.34 -35.12 -6.50
N THR A 284 -4.65 -34.95 -6.42
CA THR A 284 -5.58 -35.47 -7.42
C THR A 284 -5.68 -34.43 -8.52
N TRP A 285 -5.17 -34.75 -9.71
CA TRP A 285 -5.25 -33.85 -10.86
C TRP A 285 -6.66 -33.84 -11.42
N VAL A 286 -7.07 -32.70 -12.00
CA VAL A 286 -8.39 -32.53 -12.62
C VAL A 286 -8.26 -31.87 -13.97
N GLN A 287 -9.22 -32.15 -14.86
CA GLN A 287 -9.35 -31.44 -16.13
C GLN A 287 -9.53 -29.96 -15.85
N PRO A 288 -8.83 -29.07 -16.58
CA PRO A 288 -8.85 -27.61 -16.33
C PRO A 288 -10.14 -26.99 -16.89
N ARG A 289 -11.28 -27.26 -16.27
CA ARG A 289 -12.60 -26.77 -16.68
C ARG A 289 -13.22 -25.78 -15.72
N LEU A 290 -12.79 -25.77 -14.46
CA LEU A 290 -13.40 -24.94 -13.43
C LEU A 290 -12.60 -23.66 -13.24
N VAL A 291 -13.27 -22.49 -13.38
CA VAL A 291 -12.69 -21.17 -13.12
C VAL A 291 -13.16 -20.67 -11.78
N ILE A 292 -12.23 -20.24 -10.96
CA ILE A 292 -12.49 -19.60 -9.67
C ILE A 292 -11.85 -18.21 -9.63
N GLU A 293 -12.47 -17.27 -8.94
CA GLU A 293 -11.84 -16.03 -8.59
C GLU A 293 -11.00 -16.20 -7.34
N VAL A 294 -9.81 -15.66 -7.36
CA VAL A 294 -8.92 -15.60 -6.20
C VAL A 294 -8.47 -14.18 -5.94
N SER A 295 -8.45 -13.78 -4.67
CA SER A 295 -7.69 -12.60 -4.27
C SER A 295 -6.26 -13.00 -3.96
N TYR A 296 -5.29 -12.14 -4.28
CA TYR A 296 -3.88 -12.39 -4.00
C TYR A 296 -3.16 -11.10 -3.63
N ALA A 297 -2.06 -11.22 -2.89
CA ALA A 297 -1.27 -10.07 -2.47
C ALA A 297 -0.32 -9.60 -3.58
N GLU A 298 0.38 -10.56 -4.22
CA GLU A 298 1.45 -10.31 -5.17
C GLU A 298 1.56 -11.47 -6.15
N GLN A 299 1.95 -11.20 -7.39
CA GLN A 299 2.41 -12.21 -8.35
C GLN A 299 3.93 -12.09 -8.47
N THR A 300 4.62 -13.19 -8.19
CA THR A 300 6.09 -13.24 -8.28
C THR A 300 6.56 -13.22 -9.75
N PRO A 301 7.84 -12.90 -10.03
CA PRO A 301 8.37 -12.89 -11.41
C PRO A 301 8.24 -14.22 -12.14
N ASP A 302 8.23 -15.34 -11.42
CA ASP A 302 7.98 -16.70 -11.92
C ASP A 302 6.49 -17.04 -12.06
N GLY A 303 5.59 -16.06 -11.87
CA GLY A 303 4.15 -16.18 -12.11
C GLY A 303 3.32 -16.75 -10.95
N MET A 304 3.93 -17.00 -9.77
CA MET A 304 3.23 -17.57 -8.62
C MET A 304 2.42 -16.54 -7.85
N LEU A 305 1.21 -16.88 -7.42
CA LEU A 305 0.34 -16.04 -6.60
C LEU A 305 0.68 -16.21 -5.12
N ARG A 306 1.06 -15.13 -4.46
CA ARG A 306 1.31 -15.10 -3.00
C ARG A 306 0.03 -14.80 -2.22
N ALA A 307 -0.16 -15.52 -1.12
CA ALA A 307 -1.31 -15.37 -0.21
C ALA A 307 -2.67 -15.45 -0.93
N ALA A 308 -2.77 -16.33 -1.94
CA ALA A 308 -4.00 -16.53 -2.71
C ALA A 308 -5.13 -17.07 -1.83
N ALA A 309 -6.31 -16.45 -1.90
CA ALA A 309 -7.52 -16.85 -1.20
C ALA A 309 -8.71 -16.90 -2.16
N TYR A 310 -9.51 -17.95 -2.05
CA TYR A 310 -10.74 -18.14 -2.82
C TYR A 310 -11.74 -17.03 -2.54
N GLN A 311 -12.40 -16.54 -3.60
CA GLN A 311 -13.43 -15.51 -3.54
C GLN A 311 -14.78 -15.98 -4.11
N GLY A 312 -14.77 -17.01 -4.96
CA GLY A 312 -15.98 -17.53 -5.56
C GLY A 312 -15.74 -18.37 -6.82
N LEU A 313 -16.75 -19.15 -7.16
CA LEU A 313 -16.84 -19.86 -8.43
C LEU A 313 -17.28 -18.88 -9.53
N ARG A 314 -16.64 -18.94 -10.72
CA ARG A 314 -16.95 -18.02 -11.83
C ARG A 314 -17.66 -18.67 -12.99
N ALA A 315 -17.02 -19.64 -13.64
CA ALA A 315 -17.53 -20.25 -14.86
C ALA A 315 -16.82 -21.58 -15.13
N THR A 316 -17.22 -22.26 -16.20
CA THR A 316 -16.45 -23.34 -16.80
C THR A 316 -15.50 -22.75 -17.86
N TRP A 317 -14.29 -23.27 -17.92
CA TRP A 317 -13.29 -22.95 -18.93
C TRP A 317 -13.23 -24.05 -19.99
N ASP A 318 -13.17 -23.68 -21.26
CA ASP A 318 -12.82 -24.59 -22.34
C ASP A 318 -11.50 -24.11 -22.99
N GLU A 319 -10.72 -25.04 -23.52
CA GLU A 319 -9.40 -24.73 -24.11
C GLU A 319 -9.49 -23.80 -25.34
N HIS A 320 -10.68 -23.64 -25.92
CA HIS A 320 -10.97 -22.75 -27.04
C HIS A 320 -11.37 -21.34 -26.57
N GLY A 321 -11.66 -21.16 -25.26
CA GLY A 321 -12.18 -19.92 -24.65
C GLY A 321 -11.12 -18.96 -24.13
N ALA A 322 -9.86 -19.07 -24.55
CA ALA A 322 -8.79 -18.15 -24.11
C ALA A 322 -9.13 -16.66 -24.35
N GLY A 323 -10.05 -16.35 -25.29
CA GLY A 323 -10.54 -14.99 -25.53
C GLY A 323 -11.55 -14.46 -24.50
N THR A 324 -12.29 -15.32 -23.81
CA THR A 324 -13.40 -14.93 -22.92
C THR A 324 -12.93 -14.45 -21.56
N LEU A 325 -11.85 -15.01 -21.01
CA LEU A 325 -11.24 -14.59 -19.73
C LEU A 325 -10.55 -13.21 -19.85
N ALA A 326 -9.86 -12.94 -20.96
CA ALA A 326 -9.21 -11.65 -21.21
C ALA A 326 -10.22 -10.52 -21.44
N ALA A 327 -11.32 -10.78 -22.14
CA ALA A 327 -12.36 -9.80 -22.39
C ALA A 327 -13.16 -9.44 -21.13
N ARG A 328 -13.41 -10.40 -20.23
CA ARG A 328 -14.05 -10.17 -18.93
C ARG A 328 -13.15 -9.42 -17.93
N ARG A 329 -11.81 -9.54 -18.06
CA ARG A 329 -10.84 -8.77 -17.26
C ARG A 329 -11.05 -7.26 -17.36
N ALA A 330 -11.43 -6.76 -18.55
CA ALA A 330 -11.72 -5.32 -18.76
C ALA A 330 -13.10 -4.89 -18.25
N GLN A 331 -14.08 -5.80 -18.18
CA GLN A 331 -15.45 -5.50 -17.76
C GLN A 331 -15.65 -5.60 -16.23
N HIS A 332 -14.96 -6.51 -15.53
CA HIS A 332 -15.13 -6.70 -14.08
C HIS A 332 -14.40 -5.66 -13.22
N VAL A 333 -13.31 -5.06 -13.73
CA VAL A 333 -12.72 -3.86 -13.11
C VAL A 333 -13.71 -2.67 -13.13
N ARG A 334 -14.69 -2.66 -14.09
CA ARG A 334 -15.74 -1.65 -14.15
C ARG A 334 -16.98 -1.95 -13.29
N ALA A 335 -17.34 -3.22 -13.11
CA ALA A 335 -18.62 -3.60 -12.47
C ALA A 335 -18.53 -3.80 -10.94
N ALA A 336 -17.35 -4.08 -10.39
CA ALA A 336 -17.18 -4.24 -8.93
C ALA A 336 -17.19 -2.91 -8.16
N PHE A 337 -17.18 -1.77 -8.86
CA PHE A 337 -17.10 -0.43 -8.29
C PHE A 337 -18.35 0.45 -8.47
N LEU A 338 -19.41 -0.05 -9.13
CA LEU A 338 -20.64 0.72 -9.35
C LEU A 338 -21.82 -0.14 -8.92
N GLY A 339 -22.39 0.14 -7.76
CA GLY A 339 -23.74 -0.35 -7.42
C GLY A 339 -24.74 0.10 -8.52
N PRO A 340 -25.85 -0.65 -8.73
CA PRO A 340 -26.78 -0.43 -9.85
C PRO A 340 -27.46 0.94 -9.90
N GLU A 341 -27.33 1.79 -8.89
CA GLU A 341 -28.00 3.08 -8.78
C GLU A 341 -27.14 4.29 -9.24
N LEU A 342 -25.86 4.11 -9.59
CA LEU A 342 -24.95 5.20 -10.00
C LEU A 342 -24.56 5.19 -11.48
N VAL A 343 -25.21 4.42 -12.32
CA VAL A 343 -24.95 4.37 -13.79
C VAL A 343 -25.50 5.60 -14.53
N GLY A 344 -26.19 6.52 -13.83
CA GLY A 344 -26.86 7.66 -14.46
C GLY A 344 -26.07 8.96 -14.58
N THR A 345 -25.07 9.23 -13.76
CA THR A 345 -24.47 10.59 -13.71
C THR A 345 -23.08 10.66 -13.10
N ALA A 346 -22.06 9.96 -13.57
CA ALA A 346 -20.67 10.35 -13.33
C ALA A 346 -19.67 9.60 -14.20
N LEU A 347 -19.62 9.94 -15.47
CA LEU A 347 -18.37 9.89 -16.23
C LEU A 347 -17.52 11.11 -15.79
N LEU A 348 -17.05 11.12 -14.54
CA LEU A 348 -15.97 12.01 -14.15
C LEU A 348 -14.67 11.44 -14.74
N ARG A 349 -14.12 12.15 -15.74
CA ARG A 349 -12.83 11.85 -16.33
C ARG A 349 -11.74 11.97 -15.25
N ALA A 350 -10.65 11.24 -15.38
CA ALA A 350 -9.49 11.34 -14.48
C ALA A 350 -8.96 12.77 -14.30
N GLU A 351 -9.24 13.64 -15.27
CA GLU A 351 -8.99 15.09 -15.27
C GLU A 351 -9.78 15.82 -14.18
N ASP A 352 -11.00 15.37 -13.85
CA ASP A 352 -11.87 16.05 -12.87
C ASP A 352 -11.47 15.74 -11.43
N ILE A 353 -10.87 14.58 -11.16
CA ILE A 353 -10.33 14.22 -9.84
C ILE A 353 -9.04 14.97 -9.57
N GLY A 354 -8.18 15.14 -10.57
CA GLY A 354 -7.00 16.02 -10.49
C GLY A 354 -7.38 17.47 -10.23
N ALA A 355 -8.46 17.95 -10.87
CA ALA A 355 -8.97 19.31 -10.68
C ALA A 355 -9.66 19.52 -9.32
N ALA A 356 -10.33 18.49 -8.77
CA ALA A 356 -10.94 18.55 -7.44
C ALA A 356 -9.90 18.54 -6.32
N LEU A 357 -8.83 17.73 -6.46
CA LEU A 357 -7.69 17.74 -5.56
C LEU A 357 -6.94 19.09 -5.64
N PHE A 358 -6.81 19.65 -6.84
CA PHE A 358 -6.19 20.96 -7.06
C PHE A 358 -7.04 22.12 -6.49
N ARG A 359 -8.38 22.04 -6.53
CA ARG A 359 -9.28 23.06 -5.92
C ARG A 359 -9.29 22.98 -4.39
N ALA A 360 -9.20 21.79 -3.80
CA ALA A 360 -9.09 21.65 -2.35
C ALA A 360 -7.77 22.25 -1.82
N GLU A 361 -6.67 22.13 -2.56
CA GLU A 361 -5.41 22.81 -2.24
C GLU A 361 -5.48 24.33 -2.43
N LEU A 362 -6.19 24.83 -3.43
CA LEU A 362 -6.35 26.28 -3.67
C LEU A 362 -7.23 26.97 -2.63
N VAL A 363 -8.25 26.30 -2.11
CA VAL A 363 -9.10 26.86 -1.04
C VAL A 363 -8.36 26.87 0.31
N GLY A 364 -7.44 25.91 0.55
CA GLY A 364 -6.55 25.92 1.71
C GLY A 364 -5.39 26.92 1.59
N ALA A 365 -4.99 27.30 0.37
CA ALA A 365 -3.85 28.18 0.11
C ALA A 365 -4.20 29.67 0.03
N ALA A 366 -5.47 30.03 0.02
CA ALA A 366 -5.90 31.45 -0.01
C ALA A 366 -5.51 32.26 1.26
N GLY A 367 -4.88 31.61 2.26
CA GLY A 367 -4.35 32.25 3.46
C GLY A 367 -2.82 32.33 3.55
N LEU A 368 -2.06 31.82 2.57
CA LEU A 368 -0.60 31.80 2.62
C LEU A 368 0.00 32.48 1.37
N GLY A 369 0.92 33.45 1.59
CA GLY A 369 1.47 34.31 0.55
C GLY A 369 2.15 33.57 -0.61
N ALA A 370 2.25 34.27 -1.75
CA ALA A 370 2.65 33.79 -3.09
C ALA A 370 4.03 33.11 -3.19
N GLU A 371 4.93 33.25 -2.24
CA GLU A 371 6.27 32.64 -2.27
C GLU A 371 6.27 31.14 -2.04
N HIS A 372 5.30 30.59 -1.31
CA HIS A 372 5.20 29.15 -1.04
C HIS A 372 4.59 28.35 -2.20
N ALA A 373 3.84 28.99 -3.10
CA ALA A 373 3.26 28.34 -4.28
C ALA A 373 4.31 27.93 -5.31
N SER A 374 5.38 28.72 -5.49
CA SER A 374 6.45 28.44 -6.46
C SER A 374 7.31 27.21 -6.10
N ILE A 375 7.52 26.95 -4.82
CA ILE A 375 8.34 25.82 -4.35
C ILE A 375 7.57 24.50 -4.56
N ARG A 376 6.24 24.49 -4.40
CA ARG A 376 5.40 23.30 -4.61
C ARG A 376 5.27 22.87 -6.08
N LEU A 377 5.21 23.83 -7.01
CA LEU A 377 5.21 23.53 -8.46
C LEU A 377 6.50 22.87 -8.95
N GLY A 378 7.64 23.19 -8.36
CA GLY A 378 8.93 22.55 -8.64
C GLY A 378 8.99 21.08 -8.25
N LEU A 379 8.25 20.68 -7.21
CA LEU A 379 8.22 19.32 -6.70
C LEU A 379 7.36 18.38 -7.59
N ILE A 380 6.24 18.89 -8.12
CA ILE A 380 5.36 18.13 -9.04
C ILE A 380 6.09 17.81 -10.35
N ARG A 381 6.95 18.70 -10.86
CA ARG A 381 7.80 18.45 -12.04
C ARG A 381 8.89 17.39 -11.80
N ARG A 382 9.40 17.26 -10.58
CA ARG A 382 10.45 16.27 -10.26
C ARG A 382 9.89 14.86 -10.00
N LEU A 383 8.61 14.73 -9.68
CA LEU A 383 7.96 13.43 -9.45
C LEU A 383 7.46 12.75 -10.74
N GLY A 384 7.77 13.30 -11.92
CA GLY A 384 7.49 12.62 -13.18
C GLY A 384 6.00 12.49 -13.53
N ILE A 385 5.11 13.29 -12.94
CA ILE A 385 3.70 13.37 -13.35
C ILE A 385 3.62 14.29 -14.57
N ALA A 386 4.14 13.82 -15.70
CA ALA A 386 4.09 14.48 -16.99
C ALA A 386 2.76 14.16 -17.66
N GLY A 387 1.81 15.08 -17.54
CA GLY A 387 0.55 15.05 -18.25
C GLY A 387 -0.11 16.41 -18.21
N HIS A 388 0.12 17.22 -19.27
CA HIS A 388 -0.57 18.49 -19.59
C HIS A 388 -0.39 19.68 -18.63
N VAL A 389 0.66 20.46 -18.92
CA VAL A 389 0.76 21.86 -18.52
C VAL A 389 0.72 22.73 -19.81
N ASP A 390 -0.46 22.92 -20.35
CA ASP A 390 -0.71 23.87 -21.45
C ASP A 390 -2.03 24.65 -21.27
N LEU A 391 -2.28 25.13 -20.04
CA LEU A 391 -3.50 25.94 -19.76
C LEU A 391 -3.25 27.12 -18.80
N LEU A 392 -2.10 27.78 -18.92
CA LEU A 392 -1.82 29.02 -18.17
C LEU A 392 -1.27 30.14 -19.09
N ARG A 393 -1.91 30.34 -20.26
CA ARG A 393 -1.63 31.51 -21.13
C ARG A 393 -2.86 32.39 -21.46
N VAL A 394 -3.95 32.24 -20.71
CA VAL A 394 -5.15 33.11 -20.93
C VAL A 394 -5.61 33.67 -19.57
N ALA A 395 -4.89 34.64 -19.04
CA ALA A 395 -5.40 35.58 -18.04
C ALA A 395 -4.44 36.76 -17.82
N HIS A 396 -3.97 37.40 -18.89
CA HIS A 396 -3.35 38.74 -18.79
C HIS A 396 -3.58 39.49 -20.08
N SER A 397 -4.83 39.79 -20.39
CA SER A 397 -5.20 40.91 -21.28
C SER A 397 -6.65 41.26 -21.04
N GLY A 398 -6.88 42.19 -20.19
CA GLY A 398 -8.20 42.82 -19.89
C GLY A 398 -8.00 44.18 -19.31
N SER A 399 -7.56 45.13 -20.18
CA SER A 399 -7.60 46.57 -19.92
C SER A 399 -9.05 47.04 -19.91
N CYS A 400 -9.45 47.70 -18.87
CA CYS A 400 -10.63 48.60 -18.85
C CYS A 400 -10.31 49.91 -19.60
N PRO A 401 -11.17 50.42 -20.45
CA PRO A 401 -11.25 51.83 -20.79
C PRO A 401 -12.43 52.52 -20.07
N PRO A 402 -12.55 53.88 -20.20
CA PRO A 402 -12.76 54.83 -19.11
C PRO A 402 -14.18 54.96 -18.58
#